data_bb008949df5c81e97c2c2726ddedbefd
#
_entry.id   bb008949df5c81e97c2c2726ddedbefd
#
_cell.length_a   1.000
_cell.length_b   1.000
_cell.length_c   1.000
_cell.angle_alpha   90.00
_cell.angle_beta   90.00
_cell.angle_gamma   90.00
#
_symmetry.space_group_name_H-M   'P 1'
#
loop_
_entity.id
_entity.type
_entity.pdbx_description
1 polymer ?
#
loop_
_entity_poly.entity_id
_entity_poly.type
_entity_poly.pdbx_seq_one_letter_code
_entity_poly.pdbx_strand_id
1 'polypeptide(L)'
;YRKYIAPDVDATDNKADAAPWKFFRLAEIKLNLAEAAAEAGELGVAKAQVDAIRSRVGMPALPENLSQAEMILRVRHERMVELCYEECRYFDVRRWAEAFNSSELYQKYFKIPCEKLTAMRITRTKNPDDTYSYTYERRVDDLKNASTQARDVLLPIPENEANNLYSLTNVRWQNSGW
;
A
#
# COMPACT_ATOMS: atom_id res chain seq x y z
N TYR A 1 4.21 -14.23 7.67
CA TYR A 1 3.97 -12.80 7.88
C TYR A 1 3.90 -12.51 9.38
N ARG A 2 4.80 -11.67 9.92
CA ARG A 2 4.94 -11.47 11.39
C ARG A 2 4.57 -10.06 11.88
N LYS A 3 3.98 -9.21 11.03
CA LYS A 3 3.75 -7.80 11.38
C LYS A 3 2.80 -7.59 12.56
N TYR A 4 1.84 -8.52 12.73
CA TYR A 4 0.83 -8.51 13.79
C TYR A 4 0.89 -9.74 14.69
N ILE A 5 2.00 -10.48 14.64
CA ILE A 5 2.20 -11.67 15.45
C ILE A 5 3.35 -11.39 16.41
N ALA A 6 3.16 -11.65 17.70
CA ALA A 6 4.21 -11.51 18.69
C ALA A 6 5.38 -12.45 18.36
N PRO A 7 6.64 -12.04 18.62
CA PRO A 7 7.83 -12.81 18.23
C PRO A 7 7.89 -14.21 18.82
N ASP A 8 7.28 -14.42 19.96
CA ASP A 8 7.23 -15.66 20.77
C ASP A 8 6.06 -16.56 20.43
N VAL A 9 5.13 -16.11 19.57
CA VAL A 9 3.99 -16.93 19.13
C VAL A 9 4.36 -17.76 17.91
N ASP A 10 4.09 -19.07 18.01
CA ASP A 10 4.14 -19.96 16.85
C ASP A 10 2.92 -19.72 15.96
N ALA A 11 3.14 -19.13 14.79
CA ALA A 11 2.10 -18.82 13.84
C ALA A 11 1.39 -20.05 13.24
N THR A 12 1.92 -21.26 13.49
CA THR A 12 1.32 -22.53 13.06
C THR A 12 0.34 -23.09 14.09
N ASP A 13 0.38 -22.60 15.34
CA ASP A 13 -0.41 -23.09 16.46
C ASP A 13 -1.68 -22.25 16.62
N ASN A 14 -2.48 -22.10 15.72
CA ASN A 14 -3.83 -21.49 15.65
C ASN A 14 -4.36 -20.89 17.01
N LYS A 15 -3.47 -20.39 17.85
CA LYS A 15 -3.77 -19.75 19.14
C LYS A 15 -3.99 -18.26 18.93
N ALA A 16 -4.86 -17.69 19.74
CA ALA A 16 -5.08 -16.25 19.76
C ALA A 16 -3.78 -15.54 20.15
N ASP A 17 -3.36 -14.58 19.33
CA ASP A 17 -2.26 -13.68 19.63
C ASP A 17 -2.80 -12.45 20.35
N ALA A 18 -2.18 -12.11 21.49
CA ALA A 18 -2.52 -10.93 22.28
C ALA A 18 -1.79 -9.66 21.81
N ALA A 19 -1.13 -9.70 20.65
CA ALA A 19 -0.45 -8.52 20.11
C ALA A 19 -1.46 -7.39 19.87
N PRO A 20 -1.21 -6.17 20.39
CA PRO A 20 -2.13 -5.07 20.22
C PRO A 20 -2.21 -4.64 18.77
N TRP A 21 -3.42 -4.36 18.31
CA TRP A 21 -3.62 -3.73 17.00
C TRP A 21 -3.05 -2.32 17.01
N LYS A 22 -2.24 -2.01 15.99
CA LYS A 22 -1.59 -0.70 15.85
C LYS A 22 -2.38 0.15 14.87
N PHE A 23 -3.06 1.18 15.37
CA PHE A 23 -3.79 2.12 14.50
C PHE A 23 -2.86 2.99 13.65
N PHE A 24 -1.74 3.42 14.23
CA PHE A 24 -0.68 4.14 13.52
C PHE A 24 0.64 3.99 14.26
N ARG A 25 1.74 4.27 13.58
CA ARG A 25 3.08 4.15 14.14
C ARG A 25 4.03 5.20 13.56
N LEU A 26 5.20 5.37 14.20
CA LEU A 26 6.17 6.38 13.83
C LEU A 26 6.58 6.36 12.34
N ALA A 27 6.65 5.18 11.72
CA ALA A 27 6.98 5.08 10.30
C ALA A 27 5.93 5.75 9.41
N GLU A 28 4.65 5.63 9.74
CA GLU A 28 3.58 6.34 9.02
C GLU A 28 3.72 7.85 9.15
N ILE A 29 3.99 8.35 10.37
CA ILE A 29 4.21 9.80 10.60
C ILE A 29 5.41 10.31 9.79
N LYS A 30 6.52 9.56 9.77
CA LYS A 30 7.70 9.89 8.95
C LYS A 30 7.36 9.92 7.46
N LEU A 31 6.58 8.97 6.98
CA LEU A 31 6.18 8.91 5.58
C LEU A 31 5.16 10.00 5.21
N ASN A 32 4.29 10.39 6.14
CA ASN A 32 3.40 11.54 5.95
C ASN A 32 4.23 12.83 5.81
N LEU A 33 5.24 13.03 6.68
CA LEU A 33 6.15 14.16 6.57
C LEU A 33 6.97 14.10 5.26
N ALA A 34 7.48 12.92 4.89
CA ALA A 34 8.24 12.75 3.66
C ALA A 34 7.40 13.09 2.42
N GLU A 35 6.14 12.69 2.38
CA GLU A 35 5.23 12.99 1.28
C GLU A 35 4.94 14.49 1.20
N ALA A 36 4.56 15.10 2.32
CA ALA A 36 4.29 16.54 2.37
C ALA A 36 5.52 17.36 1.95
N ALA A 37 6.71 17.00 2.42
CA ALA A 37 7.96 17.65 2.07
C ALA A 37 8.30 17.48 0.58
N ALA A 38 8.11 16.28 0.02
CA ALA A 38 8.34 16.03 -1.40
C ALA A 38 7.40 16.84 -2.29
N GLU A 39 6.12 16.94 -1.94
CA GLU A 39 5.14 17.75 -2.67
C GLU A 39 5.43 19.27 -2.53
N ALA A 40 5.98 19.70 -1.40
CA ALA A 40 6.41 21.07 -1.18
C ALA A 40 7.77 21.44 -1.82
N GLY A 41 8.48 20.45 -2.41
CA GLY A 41 9.82 20.66 -2.98
C GLY A 41 10.98 20.60 -1.96
N GLU A 42 10.69 20.27 -0.70
CA GLU A 42 11.67 20.12 0.38
C GLU A 42 12.34 18.72 0.33
N LEU A 43 13.07 18.47 -0.77
CA LEU A 43 13.56 17.12 -1.10
C LEU A 43 14.54 16.55 -0.06
N GLY A 44 15.33 17.41 0.58
CA GLY A 44 16.26 17.00 1.64
C GLY A 44 15.52 16.45 2.87
N VAL A 45 14.41 17.09 3.26
CA VAL A 45 13.56 16.65 4.37
C VAL A 45 12.89 15.32 4.01
N ALA A 46 12.32 15.24 2.81
CA ALA A 46 11.67 14.02 2.31
C ALA A 46 12.64 12.84 2.33
N LYS A 47 13.84 13.01 1.75
CA LYS A 47 14.91 12.01 1.73
C LYS A 47 15.29 11.54 3.13
N ALA A 48 15.53 12.47 4.05
CA ALA A 48 15.94 12.15 5.42
C ALA A 48 14.92 11.25 6.15
N GLN A 49 13.62 11.48 5.96
CA GLN A 49 12.59 10.66 6.58
C GLN A 49 12.54 9.24 5.97
N VAL A 50 12.65 9.12 4.66
CA VAL A 50 12.69 7.82 3.98
C VAL A 50 13.96 7.05 4.39
N ASP A 51 15.12 7.69 4.37
CA ASP A 51 16.39 7.07 4.73
C ASP A 51 16.41 6.59 6.19
N ALA A 52 15.76 7.31 7.10
CA ALA A 52 15.61 6.88 8.49
C ALA A 52 14.80 5.57 8.61
N ILE A 53 13.83 5.33 7.73
CA ILE A 53 13.07 4.07 7.68
C ILE A 53 13.95 2.96 7.09
N ARG A 54 14.60 3.24 5.99
CA ARG A 54 15.44 2.29 5.25
C ARG A 54 16.64 1.82 6.09
N SER A 55 17.31 2.73 6.78
CA SER A 55 18.46 2.42 7.64
C SER A 55 18.13 1.48 8.78
N ARG A 56 16.91 1.54 9.32
CA ARG A 56 16.43 0.63 10.39
C ARG A 56 16.53 -0.85 10.00
N VAL A 57 16.40 -1.14 8.72
CA VAL A 57 16.43 -2.52 8.18
C VAL A 57 17.66 -2.78 7.30
N GLY A 58 18.67 -1.92 7.37
CA GLY A 58 19.93 -2.07 6.64
C GLY A 58 19.80 -1.84 5.12
N MET A 59 18.76 -1.17 4.67
CA MET A 59 18.62 -0.83 3.26
C MET A 59 19.46 0.41 2.91
N PRO A 60 20.00 0.49 1.69
CA PRO A 60 20.76 1.67 1.24
C PRO A 60 19.86 2.91 1.20
N ALA A 61 20.47 4.07 1.46
CA ALA A 61 19.80 5.37 1.33
C ALA A 61 19.29 5.60 -0.11
N LEU A 62 18.35 6.53 -0.25
CA LEU A 62 17.91 6.99 -1.56
C LEU A 62 19.07 7.70 -2.32
N PRO A 63 19.06 7.68 -3.67
CA PRO A 63 19.99 8.48 -4.47
C PRO A 63 19.95 9.99 -4.12
N GLU A 64 21.07 10.70 -4.28
CA GLU A 64 21.18 12.10 -3.88
C GLU A 64 20.41 13.06 -4.81
N ASN A 65 20.51 12.92 -6.09
CA ASN A 65 20.05 13.93 -7.05
C ASN A 65 18.70 13.56 -7.68
N LEU A 66 17.72 13.21 -6.85
CA LEU A 66 16.36 12.94 -7.32
C LEU A 66 15.64 14.25 -7.66
N SER A 67 14.96 14.28 -8.78
CA SER A 67 13.97 15.32 -9.07
C SER A 67 12.77 15.21 -8.12
N GLN A 68 12.00 16.28 -8.00
CA GLN A 68 10.77 16.26 -7.17
C GLN A 68 9.83 15.12 -7.56
N ALA A 69 9.60 14.92 -8.85
CA ALA A 69 8.74 13.84 -9.35
C ALA A 69 9.26 12.45 -8.98
N GLU A 70 10.56 12.23 -9.07
CA GLU A 70 11.19 10.97 -8.66
C GLU A 70 11.11 10.79 -7.14
N MET A 71 11.33 11.85 -6.36
CA MET A 71 11.21 11.80 -4.90
C MET A 71 9.79 11.40 -4.48
N ILE A 72 8.76 12.01 -5.06
CA ILE A 72 7.36 11.67 -4.81
C ILE A 72 7.12 10.19 -5.10
N LEU A 73 7.60 9.68 -6.23
CA LEU A 73 7.48 8.26 -6.56
C LEU A 73 8.20 7.35 -5.56
N ARG A 74 9.40 7.73 -5.09
CA ARG A 74 10.15 6.97 -4.07
C ARG A 74 9.43 6.95 -2.74
N VAL A 75 8.91 8.08 -2.28
CA VAL A 75 8.12 8.16 -1.04
C VAL A 75 6.87 7.28 -1.13
N ARG A 76 6.13 7.36 -2.23
CA ARG A 76 4.93 6.54 -2.46
C ARG A 76 5.24 5.05 -2.51
N HIS A 77 6.37 4.68 -3.11
CA HIS A 77 6.83 3.29 -3.11
C HIS A 77 7.21 2.82 -1.71
N GLU A 78 7.95 3.62 -0.95
CA GLU A 78 8.32 3.28 0.43
C GLU A 78 7.08 3.12 1.32
N ARG A 79 6.07 4.00 1.17
CA ARG A 79 4.77 3.85 1.86
C ARG A 79 4.11 2.51 1.55
N MET A 80 4.08 2.13 0.27
CA MET A 80 3.49 0.85 -0.15
C MET A 80 4.18 -0.34 0.51
N VAL A 81 5.50 -0.32 0.62
CA VAL A 81 6.29 -1.43 1.19
C VAL A 81 6.24 -1.42 2.72
N GLU A 82 6.56 -0.28 3.34
CA GLU A 82 6.67 -0.14 4.79
C GLU A 82 5.32 -0.28 5.49
N LEU A 83 4.24 0.27 4.92
CA LEU A 83 2.89 0.22 5.48
C LEU A 83 2.03 -0.92 4.89
N CYS A 84 2.67 -1.90 4.27
CA CYS A 84 1.98 -3.08 3.75
C CYS A 84 1.17 -3.77 4.85
N TYR A 85 -0.11 -4.09 4.58
CA TYR A 85 -1.09 -4.66 5.51
C TYR A 85 -1.49 -3.75 6.70
N GLU A 86 -1.25 -2.45 6.61
CA GLU A 86 -1.67 -1.47 7.62
C GLU A 86 -2.83 -0.58 7.13
N GLU A 87 -3.56 -1.08 6.13
CA GLU A 87 -4.78 -0.48 5.55
C GLU A 87 -4.60 0.88 4.86
N CYS A 88 -3.39 1.48 4.93
CA CYS A 88 -3.10 2.79 4.35
C CYS A 88 -3.24 2.81 2.82
N ARG A 89 -2.91 1.72 2.13
CA ARG A 89 -2.86 1.67 0.65
C ARG A 89 -4.18 2.02 -0.02
N TYR A 90 -5.29 1.55 0.54
CA TYR A 90 -6.62 1.84 0.02
C TYR A 90 -6.90 3.34 -0.07
N PHE A 91 -6.56 4.08 0.98
CA PHE A 91 -6.74 5.53 1.06
C PHE A 91 -5.69 6.28 0.23
N ASP A 92 -4.44 5.84 0.27
CA ASP A 92 -3.34 6.46 -0.45
C ASP A 92 -3.61 6.52 -1.96
N VAL A 93 -3.99 5.40 -2.58
CA VAL A 93 -4.23 5.37 -4.04
C VAL A 93 -5.42 6.23 -4.46
N ARG A 94 -6.45 6.34 -3.63
CA ARG A 94 -7.62 7.18 -3.89
C ARG A 94 -7.28 8.65 -3.74
N ARG A 95 -6.61 9.02 -2.68
CA ARG A 95 -6.13 10.37 -2.42
C ARG A 95 -5.22 10.87 -3.54
N TRP A 96 -4.32 10.04 -4.02
CA TRP A 96 -3.44 10.40 -5.12
C TRP A 96 -4.18 10.52 -6.46
N ALA A 97 -5.18 9.70 -6.70
CA ALA A 97 -6.00 9.79 -7.90
C ALA A 97 -6.88 11.05 -7.89
N GLU A 98 -7.49 11.36 -6.74
CA GLU A 98 -8.36 12.52 -6.59
C GLU A 98 -7.62 13.85 -6.69
N ALA A 99 -6.43 13.94 -6.07
CA ALA A 99 -5.62 15.16 -6.10
C ALA A 99 -5.24 15.62 -7.51
N PHE A 100 -5.24 14.70 -8.46
CA PHE A 100 -4.78 15.00 -9.82
C PHE A 100 -5.88 15.06 -10.86
N ASN A 101 -7.10 14.73 -10.55
CA ASN A 101 -8.33 14.83 -11.36
C ASN A 101 -8.11 14.79 -12.91
N SER A 102 -7.10 14.08 -13.38
CA SER A 102 -6.79 13.87 -14.78
C SER A 102 -6.80 12.40 -15.12
N SER A 103 -7.33 12.07 -16.30
CA SER A 103 -7.35 10.69 -16.80
C SER A 103 -5.95 10.07 -16.88
N GLU A 104 -4.93 10.87 -17.13
CA GLU A 104 -3.54 10.42 -17.26
C GLU A 104 -2.95 10.02 -15.89
N LEU A 105 -3.16 10.81 -14.85
CA LEU A 105 -2.69 10.53 -13.51
C LEU A 105 -3.50 9.42 -12.83
N TYR A 106 -4.80 9.34 -13.12
CA TYR A 106 -5.61 8.20 -12.76
C TYR A 106 -5.02 6.90 -13.34
N GLN A 107 -4.70 6.89 -14.63
CA GLN A 107 -4.09 5.75 -15.30
C GLN A 107 -2.74 5.36 -14.69
N LYS A 108 -1.95 6.36 -14.30
CA LYS A 108 -0.60 6.16 -13.75
C LYS A 108 -0.58 5.65 -12.31
N TYR A 109 -1.48 6.14 -11.46
CA TYR A 109 -1.40 5.89 -10.02
C TYR A 109 -2.51 5.00 -9.46
N PHE A 110 -3.70 5.08 -10.02
CA PHE A 110 -4.85 4.29 -9.57
C PHE A 110 -5.04 3.03 -10.40
N LYS A 111 -4.98 3.15 -11.71
CA LYS A 111 -4.93 1.99 -12.60
C LYS A 111 -3.54 1.37 -12.52
N ILE A 112 -3.25 0.77 -11.39
CA ILE A 112 -2.14 -0.18 -11.35
C ILE A 112 -2.56 -1.30 -12.29
N PRO A 113 -1.82 -1.55 -13.38
CA PRO A 113 -2.05 -2.74 -14.17
C PRO A 113 -1.68 -3.93 -13.28
N CYS A 114 -2.62 -4.38 -12.49
CA CYS A 114 -2.55 -5.68 -11.85
C CYS A 114 -2.81 -6.72 -12.94
N GLU A 115 -1.95 -6.71 -13.95
CA GLU A 115 -2.08 -7.67 -15.04
C GLU A 115 -2.00 -9.08 -14.51
N LYS A 116 -1.19 -9.30 -13.48
CA LYS A 116 -1.05 -10.63 -12.87
C LYS A 116 -0.50 -10.50 -11.45
N LEU A 117 -1.10 -11.19 -10.51
CA LEU A 117 -0.52 -11.33 -9.19
C LEU A 117 0.76 -12.17 -9.30
N THR A 118 1.89 -11.59 -8.97
CA THR A 118 3.18 -12.30 -8.95
C THR A 118 3.52 -12.67 -7.51
N ALA A 119 3.75 -13.95 -7.28
CA ALA A 119 4.16 -14.48 -5.98
C ALA A 119 5.52 -15.18 -6.09
N MET A 120 6.22 -15.30 -4.98
CA MET A 120 7.43 -16.11 -4.86
C MET A 120 7.08 -17.43 -4.16
N ARG A 121 7.24 -18.54 -4.86
CA ARG A 121 7.22 -19.85 -4.22
C ARG A 121 8.57 -20.10 -3.59
N ILE A 122 8.59 -20.27 -2.27
CA ILE A 122 9.79 -20.66 -1.53
C ILE A 122 9.65 -22.12 -1.14
N THR A 123 10.53 -22.96 -1.66
CA THR A 123 10.59 -24.37 -1.26
C THR A 123 11.80 -24.57 -0.35
N ARG A 124 11.55 -25.09 0.83
CA ARG A 124 12.58 -25.44 1.81
C ARG A 124 12.87 -26.92 1.74
N THR A 125 14.13 -27.28 1.58
CA THR A 125 14.59 -28.67 1.59
C THR A 125 15.56 -28.87 2.74
N LYS A 126 15.33 -29.88 3.58
CA LYS A 126 16.23 -30.23 4.67
C LYS A 126 17.44 -31.02 4.10
N ASN A 127 18.64 -30.56 4.40
CA ASN A 127 19.89 -31.20 4.02
C ASN A 127 20.26 -32.31 5.01
N PRO A 128 21.17 -33.24 4.64
CA PRO A 128 21.61 -34.33 5.53
C PRO A 128 22.37 -33.85 6.80
N ASP A 129 22.89 -32.63 6.79
CA ASP A 129 23.62 -31.97 7.89
C ASP A 129 22.70 -31.15 8.81
N ASP A 130 21.40 -31.39 8.78
CA ASP A 130 20.37 -30.66 9.50
C ASP A 130 20.20 -29.19 9.12
N THR A 131 20.93 -28.69 8.11
CA THR A 131 20.71 -27.35 7.55
C THR A 131 19.53 -27.34 6.55
N TYR A 132 19.17 -26.16 6.07
CA TYR A 132 18.11 -26.01 5.08
C TYR A 132 18.61 -25.24 3.86
N SER A 133 18.31 -25.77 2.68
CA SER A 133 18.43 -25.05 1.42
C SER A 133 17.08 -24.51 0.98
N TYR A 134 17.10 -23.37 0.29
CA TYR A 134 15.90 -22.70 -0.18
C TYR A 134 15.99 -22.48 -1.69
N THR A 135 14.92 -22.85 -2.39
CA THR A 135 14.75 -22.52 -3.80
C THR A 135 13.62 -21.51 -3.96
N TYR A 136 13.81 -20.56 -4.88
CA TYR A 136 12.88 -19.46 -5.12
C TYR A 136 12.38 -19.53 -6.56
N GLU A 137 11.08 -19.65 -6.72
CA GLU A 137 10.42 -19.72 -8.01
C GLU A 137 9.40 -18.60 -8.13
N ARG A 138 9.56 -17.71 -9.13
CA ARG A 138 8.56 -16.70 -9.41
C ARG A 138 7.35 -17.36 -10.06
N ARG A 139 6.19 -17.21 -9.44
CA ARG A 139 4.91 -17.66 -9.97
C ARG A 139 4.03 -16.47 -10.35
N VAL A 140 3.32 -16.63 -11.45
CA VAL A 140 2.30 -15.69 -11.91
C VAL A 140 0.95 -16.37 -11.69
N ASP A 141 0.06 -15.73 -10.95
CA ASP A 141 -1.30 -16.21 -10.72
C ASP A 141 -2.24 -15.52 -11.72
N ASP A 142 -2.69 -16.28 -12.71
CA ASP A 142 -3.59 -15.81 -13.76
C ASP A 142 -5.06 -15.73 -13.31
N LEU A 143 -5.39 -16.23 -12.11
CA LEU A 143 -6.77 -16.32 -11.62
C LEU A 143 -7.31 -15.01 -11.02
N LYS A 144 -6.48 -13.99 -10.80
CA LYS A 144 -6.87 -12.72 -10.19
C LYS A 144 -6.47 -11.55 -11.05
N ASN A 145 -7.30 -11.20 -12.01
CA ASN A 145 -7.21 -9.91 -12.70
C ASN A 145 -7.98 -8.87 -11.87
N ALA A 146 -7.25 -7.98 -11.20
CA ALA A 146 -7.86 -6.81 -10.62
C ALA A 146 -7.93 -5.72 -11.69
N SER A 147 -9.14 -5.32 -12.06
CA SER A 147 -9.38 -4.14 -12.90
C SER A 147 -9.97 -3.03 -12.04
N THR A 148 -9.45 -1.82 -12.20
CA THR A 148 -10.00 -0.61 -11.58
C THR A 148 -10.60 0.29 -12.65
N GLN A 149 -11.75 0.89 -12.33
CA GLN A 149 -12.44 1.85 -13.19
C GLN A 149 -12.41 3.24 -12.52
N ALA A 150 -12.63 4.30 -13.29
CA ALA A 150 -12.64 5.66 -12.73
C ALA A 150 -13.65 5.84 -11.58
N ARG A 151 -14.79 5.15 -11.65
CA ARG A 151 -15.80 5.15 -10.58
C ARG A 151 -15.29 4.60 -9.25
N ASP A 152 -14.28 3.71 -9.26
CA ASP A 152 -13.78 3.05 -8.05
C ASP A 152 -12.97 3.99 -7.15
N VAL A 153 -12.70 5.22 -7.59
CA VAL A 153 -12.11 6.27 -6.76
C VAL A 153 -13.03 6.62 -5.60
N LEU A 154 -14.33 6.72 -5.87
CA LEU A 154 -15.36 6.95 -4.87
C LEU A 154 -16.18 5.68 -4.66
N LEU A 155 -16.50 5.38 -3.42
CA LEU A 155 -17.42 4.28 -3.11
C LEU A 155 -18.86 4.65 -3.53
N PRO A 156 -19.66 3.66 -3.92
CA PRO A 156 -21.09 3.90 -4.12
C PRO A 156 -21.75 4.33 -2.81
N ILE A 157 -22.72 5.24 -2.90
CA ILE A 157 -23.62 5.49 -1.78
C ILE A 157 -24.44 4.22 -1.60
N PRO A 158 -24.51 3.64 -0.38
CA PRO A 158 -25.32 2.45 -0.12
C PRO A 158 -26.75 2.63 -0.61
N GLU A 159 -27.33 1.61 -1.21
CA GLU A 159 -28.66 1.70 -1.85
C GLU A 159 -29.74 2.15 -0.88
N ASN A 160 -29.71 1.69 0.35
CA ASN A 160 -30.67 2.11 1.39
C ASN A 160 -30.58 3.61 1.65
N GLU A 161 -29.37 4.16 1.73
CA GLU A 161 -29.16 5.60 1.92
C GLU A 161 -29.58 6.40 0.68
N ALA A 162 -29.27 5.92 -0.51
CA ALA A 162 -29.71 6.55 -1.75
C ALA A 162 -31.25 6.58 -1.85
N ASN A 163 -31.94 5.52 -1.43
CA ASN A 163 -33.42 5.44 -1.41
C ASN A 163 -34.02 6.35 -0.33
N ASN A 164 -33.39 6.43 0.85
CA ASN A 164 -33.85 7.35 1.91
C ASN A 164 -33.72 8.81 1.43
N LEU A 165 -32.61 9.18 0.84
CA LEU A 165 -32.40 10.52 0.28
C LEU A 165 -33.40 10.81 -0.86
N TYR A 166 -33.68 9.83 -1.71
CA TYR A 166 -34.67 9.97 -2.78
C TYR A 166 -36.08 10.21 -2.23
N SER A 167 -36.46 9.51 -1.18
CA SER A 167 -37.79 9.70 -0.55
C SER A 167 -37.99 11.10 0.06
N LEU A 168 -36.88 11.72 0.50
CA LEU A 168 -36.88 13.05 1.11
C LEU A 168 -36.76 14.19 0.10
N THR A 169 -35.98 13.99 -0.96
CA THR A 169 -35.58 15.07 -1.87
C THR A 169 -36.12 14.91 -3.30
N ASN A 170 -36.64 13.73 -3.63
CA ASN A 170 -36.99 13.30 -5.00
C ASN A 170 -35.84 13.36 -5.98
N VAL A 171 -34.60 13.32 -5.46
CA VAL A 171 -33.34 13.30 -6.25
C VAL A 171 -32.56 12.05 -5.87
N ARG A 172 -32.16 11.26 -6.88
CA ARG A 172 -31.30 10.10 -6.66
C ARG A 172 -29.85 10.54 -6.53
N TRP A 173 -29.33 10.44 -5.32
CA TRP A 173 -27.93 10.73 -5.02
C TRP A 173 -27.09 9.47 -5.24
N GLN A 174 -26.10 9.58 -6.11
CA GLN A 174 -25.12 8.53 -6.33
C GLN A 174 -23.83 9.14 -6.88
N ASN A 175 -22.70 8.54 -6.53
CA ASN A 175 -21.42 8.92 -7.09
C ASN A 175 -21.35 8.56 -8.59
N SER A 176 -20.64 9.37 -9.35
CA SER A 176 -20.54 9.19 -10.81
C SER A 176 -20.05 7.79 -11.19
N GLY A 177 -20.79 7.16 -12.09
CA GLY A 177 -20.47 5.83 -12.62
C GLY A 177 -21.05 4.64 -11.85
N TRP A 178 -21.80 4.89 -10.76
CA TRP A 178 -22.51 3.87 -9.97
C TRP A 178 -24.01 3.89 -10.20
#